data_c98ce31470e04b27be0e4f76a69a2966
#
_entry.id   c98ce31470e04b27be0e4f76a69a2966
#
_cell.length_a   1.000
_cell.length_b   1.000
_cell.length_c   1.000
_cell.angle_alpha   90.00
_cell.angle_beta   90.00
_cell.angle_gamma   90.00
#
_symmetry.space_group_name_H-M   'P 1'
#
loop_
_entity.id
_entity.type
_entity.pdbx_description
1 polymer ?
#
loop_
_entity_poly.entity_id
_entity_poly.type
_entity_poly.pdbx_seq_one_letter_code
_entity_poly.pdbx_strand_id
1 'polypeptide(L)'
;LLWTQTKKVMKKLVIAILAVLSLTACQQQKIGFVDNGVLVNDYQERLDIEAKLKVKIDAFKSRTDSLRSAFELEIKEAELRARKMSQSNIQKLSQELQQKEQVLSQRVQFEQQQIAQESQTLNDSLITKVKNFVKAYGESNNYTYILGSNEAGSVMYGEESSDLTQEILKALNESYTKY
;
A
#
# COMPACT_ATOMS: atom_id res chain seq x y z
N LEU A 1 54.32 -46.83 30.68
CA LEU A 1 52.94 -46.94 31.20
C LEU A 1 52.23 -45.57 31.33
N LEU A 2 52.90 -44.51 31.76
CA LEU A 2 52.27 -43.14 31.89
C LEU A 2 51.92 -42.49 30.58
N TRP A 3 52.65 -42.70 29.50
CA TRP A 3 52.46 -42.08 28.19
C TRP A 3 51.19 -42.58 27.43
N THR A 4 50.80 -43.83 27.68
CA THR A 4 49.60 -44.43 27.10
C THR A 4 48.33 -43.97 27.79
N GLN A 5 48.39 -43.61 29.06
CA GLN A 5 47.23 -43.07 29.82
C GLN A 5 46.94 -41.64 29.44
N THR A 6 47.98 -40.82 29.25
CA THR A 6 47.75 -39.40 28.79
C THR A 6 47.12 -39.31 27.41
N LYS A 7 47.46 -40.18 26.45
CA LYS A 7 46.82 -40.26 25.13
C LYS A 7 45.36 -40.69 25.21
N LYS A 8 44.98 -41.60 26.12
CA LYS A 8 43.56 -41.99 26.30
C LYS A 8 42.73 -40.89 26.94
N VAL A 9 43.30 -40.16 27.89
CA VAL A 9 42.57 -38.97 28.47
C VAL A 9 42.42 -37.86 27.48
N MET A 10 43.44 -37.53 26.69
CA MET A 10 43.35 -36.52 25.63
C MET A 10 42.30 -36.89 24.58
N LYS A 11 42.21 -38.14 24.11
CA LYS A 11 41.17 -38.59 23.18
C LYS A 11 39.75 -38.43 23.76
N LYS A 12 39.56 -38.78 25.02
CA LYS A 12 38.27 -38.61 25.70
C LYS A 12 37.91 -37.14 25.84
N LEU A 13 38.86 -36.26 26.11
CA LEU A 13 38.68 -34.81 26.23
C LEU A 13 38.33 -34.19 24.89
N VAL A 14 38.98 -34.58 23.80
CA VAL A 14 38.66 -34.14 22.43
C VAL A 14 37.26 -34.59 22.01
N ILE A 15 36.87 -35.83 22.31
CA ILE A 15 35.53 -36.35 22.01
C ILE A 15 34.47 -35.60 22.83
N ALA A 16 34.73 -35.29 24.09
CA ALA A 16 33.82 -34.51 24.93
C ALA A 16 33.66 -33.07 24.40
N ILE A 17 34.73 -32.42 23.95
CA ILE A 17 34.67 -31.09 23.33
C ILE A 17 33.89 -31.11 21.99
N LEU A 18 34.12 -32.13 21.14
CA LEU A 18 33.35 -32.30 19.91
C LEU A 18 31.84 -32.54 20.17
N ALA A 19 31.52 -33.32 21.22
CA ALA A 19 30.13 -33.58 21.62
C ALA A 19 29.43 -32.32 22.16
N VAL A 20 30.14 -31.43 22.86
CA VAL A 20 29.58 -30.13 23.31
C VAL A 20 29.40 -29.17 22.16
N LEU A 21 30.28 -29.15 21.17
CA LEU A 21 30.16 -28.34 19.96
C LEU A 21 28.99 -28.78 19.06
N SER A 22 28.62 -30.06 19.05
CA SER A 22 27.47 -30.55 18.27
C SER A 22 26.11 -30.22 18.90
N LEU A 23 26.05 -29.88 20.19
CA LEU A 23 24.81 -29.47 20.86
C LEU A 23 24.39 -28.03 20.56
N THR A 24 25.27 -27.19 20.05
CA THR A 24 24.95 -25.77 19.69
C THR A 24 24.43 -25.60 18.26
N ALA A 25 24.38 -26.68 17.47
CA ALA A 25 24.00 -26.60 16.05
C ALA A 25 22.50 -26.56 15.78
N CYS A 26 21.64 -26.69 16.80
CA CYS A 26 20.19 -26.56 16.63
C CYS A 26 19.78 -25.09 16.83
N GLN A 27 20.06 -24.23 15.85
CA GLN A 27 19.44 -22.91 15.81
C GLN A 27 17.93 -23.11 15.56
N GLN A 28 17.16 -22.94 16.60
CA GLN A 28 15.68 -22.91 16.46
C GLN A 28 15.31 -21.76 15.54
N GLN A 29 14.71 -22.11 14.39
CA GLN A 29 14.27 -21.11 13.43
C GLN A 29 13.21 -20.22 14.06
N LYS A 30 13.48 -18.92 14.14
CA LYS A 30 12.51 -17.95 14.64
C LYS A 30 11.55 -17.59 13.51
N ILE A 31 10.32 -18.04 13.61
CA ILE A 31 9.26 -17.81 12.61
C ILE A 31 8.17 -16.99 13.28
N GLY A 32 7.72 -15.94 12.60
CA GLY A 32 6.57 -15.15 12.99
C GLY A 32 5.60 -14.99 11.82
N PHE A 33 4.44 -14.42 12.08
CA PHE A 33 3.49 -14.03 11.04
C PHE A 33 2.88 -12.67 11.34
N VAL A 34 2.32 -12.05 10.31
CA VAL A 34 1.64 -10.76 10.38
C VAL A 34 0.36 -10.80 9.56
N ASP A 35 -0.70 -10.17 10.04
CA ASP A 35 -1.88 -9.92 9.23
C ASP A 35 -1.60 -8.73 8.29
N ASN A 36 -1.51 -9.04 6.99
CA ASN A 36 -1.24 -8.03 5.96
C ASN A 36 -2.38 -7.01 5.85
N GLY A 37 -3.61 -7.42 6.10
CA GLY A 37 -4.78 -6.53 6.08
C GLY A 37 -4.70 -5.50 7.19
N VAL A 38 -4.45 -5.95 8.41
CA VAL A 38 -4.28 -5.08 9.58
C VAL A 38 -3.08 -4.14 9.39
N LEU A 39 -1.91 -4.67 8.99
CA LEU A 39 -0.72 -3.83 8.77
C LEU A 39 -0.96 -2.72 7.76
N VAL A 40 -1.64 -3.02 6.64
CA VAL A 40 -1.86 -2.03 5.60
C VAL A 40 -3.00 -1.08 5.97
N ASN A 41 -4.11 -1.58 6.53
CA ASN A 41 -5.30 -0.77 6.77
C ASN A 41 -5.17 0.15 7.99
N ASP A 42 -4.44 -0.29 9.03
CA ASP A 42 -4.28 0.47 10.28
C ASP A 42 -2.98 1.29 10.32
N TYR A 43 -2.18 1.23 9.23
CA TYR A 43 -1.00 2.06 9.10
C TYR A 43 -1.38 3.53 8.95
N GLN A 44 -0.80 4.41 9.78
CA GLN A 44 -1.13 5.84 9.81
C GLN A 44 -0.95 6.53 8.46
N GLU A 45 0.11 6.18 7.71
CA GLU A 45 0.32 6.72 6.37
C GLU A 45 -0.82 6.36 5.41
N ARG A 46 -1.41 5.17 5.54
CA ARG A 46 -2.59 4.77 4.77
C ARG A 46 -3.78 5.68 5.05
N LEU A 47 -4.06 5.93 6.33
CA LEU A 47 -5.16 6.81 6.75
C LEU A 47 -4.96 8.24 6.24
N ASP A 48 -3.74 8.74 6.29
CA ASP A 48 -3.40 10.07 5.77
C ASP A 48 -3.52 10.15 4.23
N ILE A 49 -3.11 9.11 3.52
CA ILE A 49 -3.29 9.00 2.06
C ILE A 49 -4.79 9.01 1.70
N GLU A 50 -5.61 8.22 2.39
CA GLU A 50 -7.05 8.17 2.17
C GLU A 50 -7.72 9.51 2.43
N ALA A 51 -7.37 10.18 3.51
CA ALA A 51 -7.89 11.51 3.83
C ALA A 51 -7.53 12.53 2.73
N LYS A 52 -6.29 12.51 2.24
CA LYS A 52 -5.81 13.37 1.15
C LYS A 52 -6.52 13.10 -0.17
N LEU A 53 -6.66 11.82 -0.53
CA LEU A 53 -7.38 11.42 -1.75
C LEU A 53 -8.86 11.80 -1.68
N LYS A 54 -9.50 11.64 -0.51
CA LYS A 54 -10.88 12.05 -0.28
C LYS A 54 -11.09 13.53 -0.57
N VAL A 55 -10.25 14.40 -0.02
CA VAL A 55 -10.32 15.86 -0.27
C VAL A 55 -10.21 16.14 -1.78
N LYS A 56 -9.29 15.46 -2.48
CA LYS A 56 -9.09 15.64 -3.93
C LYS A 56 -10.30 15.17 -4.74
N ILE A 57 -10.89 14.03 -4.37
CA ILE A 57 -12.08 13.47 -5.01
C ILE A 57 -13.28 14.40 -4.79
N ASP A 58 -13.49 14.88 -3.56
CA ASP A 58 -14.60 15.79 -3.23
C ASP A 58 -14.46 17.12 -4.00
N ALA A 59 -13.24 17.66 -4.11
CA ALA A 59 -12.97 18.86 -4.90
C ALA A 59 -13.19 18.62 -6.40
N PHE A 60 -12.78 17.46 -6.94
CA PHE A 60 -13.04 17.09 -8.33
C PHE A 60 -14.55 17.00 -8.61
N LYS A 61 -15.30 16.33 -7.73
CA LYS A 61 -16.75 16.20 -7.83
C LYS A 61 -17.43 17.59 -7.85
N SER A 62 -17.08 18.45 -6.89
CA SER A 62 -17.66 19.81 -6.80
C SER A 62 -17.38 20.63 -8.08
N ARG A 63 -16.13 20.57 -8.62
CA ARG A 63 -15.80 21.26 -9.87
C ARG A 63 -16.58 20.70 -11.06
N THR A 64 -16.70 19.39 -11.16
CA THR A 64 -17.43 18.73 -12.25
C THR A 64 -18.90 19.09 -12.21
N ASP A 65 -19.52 19.08 -11.04
CA ASP A 65 -20.93 19.47 -10.87
C ASP A 65 -21.14 20.95 -11.24
N SER A 66 -20.22 21.84 -10.83
CA SER A 66 -20.26 23.26 -11.20
C SER A 66 -20.11 23.48 -12.70
N LEU A 67 -19.17 22.77 -13.35
CA LEU A 67 -18.97 22.85 -14.81
C LEU A 67 -20.19 22.35 -15.57
N ARG A 68 -20.82 21.25 -15.12
CA ARG A 68 -22.04 20.73 -15.71
C ARG A 68 -23.19 21.72 -15.60
N SER A 69 -23.41 22.25 -14.40
CA SER A 69 -24.48 23.24 -14.17
C SER A 69 -24.30 24.53 -15.01
N ALA A 70 -23.05 25.00 -15.12
CA ALA A 70 -22.73 26.15 -15.97
C ALA A 70 -22.99 25.86 -17.45
N PHE A 71 -22.65 24.67 -17.94
CA PHE A 71 -22.88 24.27 -19.31
C PHE A 71 -24.38 24.09 -19.63
N GLU A 72 -25.16 23.50 -18.69
CA GLU A 72 -26.63 23.41 -18.82
C GLU A 72 -27.29 24.80 -18.92
N LEU A 73 -26.82 25.78 -18.14
CA LEU A 73 -27.28 27.13 -18.22
C LEU A 73 -26.96 27.75 -19.61
N GLU A 74 -25.72 27.53 -20.08
CA GLU A 74 -25.30 28.00 -21.41
C GLU A 74 -26.15 27.42 -22.56
N ILE A 75 -26.52 26.13 -22.46
CA ILE A 75 -27.45 25.51 -23.43
C ILE A 75 -28.80 26.21 -23.41
N LYS A 76 -29.39 26.47 -22.23
CA LYS A 76 -30.67 27.18 -22.11
C LYS A 76 -30.60 28.58 -22.69
N GLU A 77 -29.51 29.30 -22.44
CA GLU A 77 -29.30 30.63 -23.04
C GLU A 77 -29.15 30.56 -24.57
N ALA A 78 -28.43 29.53 -25.06
CA ALA A 78 -28.27 29.29 -26.49
C ALA A 78 -29.63 28.99 -27.19
N GLU A 79 -30.47 28.17 -26.57
CA GLU A 79 -31.83 27.89 -27.05
C GLU A 79 -32.68 29.16 -27.17
N LEU A 80 -32.62 30.05 -26.19
CA LEU A 80 -33.32 31.32 -26.23
C LEU A 80 -32.83 32.25 -27.36
N ARG A 81 -31.50 32.29 -27.57
CA ARG A 81 -30.87 33.05 -28.67
C ARG A 81 -31.21 32.47 -30.03
N ALA A 82 -31.24 31.15 -30.17
CA ALA A 82 -31.54 30.47 -31.44
C ALA A 82 -32.88 30.83 -32.01
N ARG A 83 -33.89 31.16 -31.19
CA ARG A 83 -35.23 31.59 -31.64
C ARG A 83 -35.21 32.84 -32.53
N LYS A 84 -34.15 33.63 -32.48
CA LYS A 84 -34.00 34.90 -33.24
C LYS A 84 -32.87 34.83 -34.28
N MET A 85 -32.29 33.64 -34.50
CA MET A 85 -31.14 33.44 -35.38
C MET A 85 -31.52 32.86 -36.73
N SER A 86 -30.69 33.10 -37.75
CA SER A 86 -30.80 32.40 -39.03
C SER A 86 -30.40 30.94 -38.90
N GLN A 87 -30.88 30.08 -39.80
CA GLN A 87 -30.55 28.64 -39.80
C GLN A 87 -29.05 28.38 -39.83
N SER A 88 -28.27 29.15 -40.58
CA SER A 88 -26.81 29.04 -40.64
C SER A 88 -26.14 29.33 -39.29
N ASN A 89 -26.65 30.34 -38.56
CA ASN A 89 -26.11 30.71 -37.25
C ASN A 89 -26.50 29.70 -36.17
N ILE A 90 -27.68 29.06 -36.26
CA ILE A 90 -28.13 27.99 -35.39
C ILE A 90 -27.16 26.78 -35.54
N GLN A 91 -26.81 26.42 -36.80
CA GLN A 91 -25.89 25.34 -37.05
C GLN A 91 -24.48 25.59 -36.43
N LYS A 92 -23.95 26.82 -36.57
CA LYS A 92 -22.69 27.22 -35.96
C LYS A 92 -22.73 27.12 -34.43
N LEU A 93 -23.77 27.66 -33.81
CA LEU A 93 -23.99 27.61 -32.37
C LEU A 93 -24.07 26.17 -31.87
N SER A 94 -24.78 25.30 -32.60
CA SER A 94 -24.86 23.87 -32.28
C SER A 94 -23.47 23.18 -32.33
N GLN A 95 -22.66 23.49 -33.36
CA GLN A 95 -21.30 22.96 -33.45
C GLN A 95 -20.40 23.46 -32.33
N GLU A 96 -20.50 24.74 -31.96
CA GLU A 96 -19.73 25.29 -30.83
C GLU A 96 -20.05 24.61 -29.50
N LEU A 97 -21.37 24.39 -29.23
CA LEU A 97 -21.81 23.67 -28.02
C LEU A 97 -21.32 22.22 -27.99
N GLN A 98 -21.42 21.52 -29.14
CA GLN A 98 -20.91 20.15 -29.25
C GLN A 98 -19.38 20.07 -29.00
N GLN A 99 -18.62 20.99 -29.58
CA GLN A 99 -17.16 21.04 -29.34
C GLN A 99 -16.86 21.33 -27.87
N LYS A 100 -17.61 22.24 -27.24
CA LYS A 100 -17.44 22.57 -25.84
C LYS A 100 -17.76 21.37 -24.91
N GLU A 101 -18.86 20.66 -25.19
CA GLU A 101 -19.25 19.45 -24.48
C GLU A 101 -18.12 18.40 -24.56
N GLN A 102 -17.57 18.17 -25.76
CA GLN A 102 -16.49 17.24 -25.98
C GLN A 102 -15.24 17.61 -25.18
N VAL A 103 -14.85 18.90 -25.19
CA VAL A 103 -13.70 19.39 -24.41
C VAL A 103 -13.92 19.22 -22.91
N LEU A 104 -15.13 19.54 -22.40
CA LEU A 104 -15.47 19.36 -21.00
C LEU A 104 -15.43 17.88 -20.60
N SER A 105 -16.01 17.01 -21.43
CA SER A 105 -15.98 15.55 -21.19
C SER A 105 -14.57 15.01 -21.17
N GLN A 106 -13.71 15.38 -22.12
CA GLN A 106 -12.31 14.97 -22.16
C GLN A 106 -11.56 15.46 -20.91
N ARG A 107 -11.78 16.68 -20.47
CA ARG A 107 -11.17 17.24 -19.26
C ARG A 107 -11.55 16.44 -18.00
N VAL A 108 -12.85 16.13 -17.85
CA VAL A 108 -13.35 15.35 -16.71
C VAL A 108 -12.72 13.94 -16.71
N GLN A 109 -12.72 13.27 -17.87
CA GLN A 109 -12.11 11.95 -18.01
C GLN A 109 -10.61 11.96 -17.68
N PHE A 110 -9.88 12.94 -18.18
CA PHE A 110 -8.45 13.08 -17.92
C PHE A 110 -8.16 13.28 -16.42
N GLU A 111 -8.89 14.18 -15.76
CA GLU A 111 -8.71 14.43 -14.32
C GLU A 111 -9.07 13.19 -13.48
N GLN A 112 -10.13 12.47 -13.86
CA GLN A 112 -10.52 11.22 -13.23
C GLN A 112 -9.42 10.14 -13.35
N GLN A 113 -8.82 10.00 -14.54
CA GLN A 113 -7.72 9.08 -14.78
C GLN A 113 -6.48 9.46 -13.94
N GLN A 114 -6.16 10.75 -13.83
CA GLN A 114 -5.05 11.21 -12.99
C GLN A 114 -5.27 10.85 -11.51
N ILE A 115 -6.48 11.05 -10.97
CA ILE A 115 -6.80 10.69 -9.60
C ILE A 115 -6.67 9.17 -9.39
N ALA A 116 -7.16 8.36 -10.32
CA ALA A 116 -7.06 6.90 -10.26
C ALA A 116 -5.59 6.43 -10.29
N GLN A 117 -4.79 7.00 -11.19
CA GLN A 117 -3.37 6.68 -11.31
C GLN A 117 -2.59 7.10 -10.05
N GLU A 118 -2.87 8.29 -9.50
CA GLU A 118 -2.25 8.74 -8.24
C GLU A 118 -2.61 7.80 -7.09
N SER A 119 -3.88 7.41 -6.96
CA SER A 119 -4.33 6.45 -5.94
C SER A 119 -3.61 5.12 -6.06
N GLN A 120 -3.47 4.57 -7.26
CA GLN A 120 -2.74 3.33 -7.48
C GLN A 120 -1.26 3.47 -7.12
N THR A 121 -0.60 4.54 -7.57
CA THR A 121 0.82 4.79 -7.26
C THR A 121 1.08 4.90 -5.76
N LEU A 122 0.19 5.60 -5.04
CA LEU A 122 0.29 5.74 -3.58
C LEU A 122 0.10 4.40 -2.87
N ASN A 123 -0.87 3.58 -3.31
CA ASN A 123 -1.09 2.24 -2.76
C ASN A 123 0.11 1.31 -3.00
N ASP A 124 0.66 1.28 -4.22
CA ASP A 124 1.80 0.44 -4.56
C ASP A 124 3.05 0.85 -3.76
N SER A 125 3.26 2.16 -3.59
CA SER A 125 4.33 2.71 -2.76
C SER A 125 4.16 2.31 -1.30
N LEU A 126 2.94 2.41 -0.75
CA LEU A 126 2.62 2.04 0.62
C LEU A 126 2.90 0.54 0.87
N ILE A 127 2.40 -0.34 -0.01
CA ILE A 127 2.63 -1.79 0.09
C ILE A 127 4.12 -2.11 0.04
N THR A 128 4.87 -1.44 -0.83
CA THR A 128 6.31 -1.62 -0.94
C THR A 128 7.02 -1.17 0.34
N LYS A 129 6.61 -0.04 0.92
CA LYS A 129 7.15 0.46 2.19
C LYS A 129 6.90 -0.51 3.34
N VAL A 130 5.67 -1.02 3.49
CA VAL A 130 5.31 -2.01 4.50
C VAL A 130 6.16 -3.28 4.35
N LYS A 131 6.27 -3.82 3.13
CA LYS A 131 7.11 -5.01 2.85
C LYS A 131 8.58 -4.79 3.24
N ASN A 132 9.15 -3.65 2.87
CA ASN A 132 10.53 -3.31 3.19
C ASN A 132 10.74 -3.15 4.70
N PHE A 133 9.77 -2.57 5.39
CA PHE A 133 9.80 -2.43 6.83
C PHE A 133 9.77 -3.80 7.54
N VAL A 134 8.83 -4.68 7.15
CA VAL A 134 8.72 -6.05 7.69
C VAL A 134 10.02 -6.82 7.45
N LYS A 135 10.62 -6.69 6.26
CA LYS A 135 11.90 -7.30 5.94
C LYS A 135 13.01 -6.80 6.87
N ALA A 136 13.19 -5.49 7.02
CA ALA A 136 14.19 -4.90 7.88
C ALA A 136 13.97 -5.26 9.36
N TYR A 137 12.72 -5.32 9.80
CA TYR A 137 12.34 -5.77 11.13
C TYR A 137 12.75 -7.23 11.36
N GLY A 138 12.47 -8.11 10.40
CA GLY A 138 12.85 -9.52 10.45
C GLY A 138 14.37 -9.72 10.56
N GLU A 139 15.14 -9.01 9.72
CA GLU A 139 16.59 -9.04 9.74
C GLU A 139 17.16 -8.56 11.09
N SER A 140 16.65 -7.44 11.61
CA SER A 140 17.13 -6.83 12.87
C SER A 140 16.79 -7.66 14.10
N ASN A 141 15.71 -8.47 14.06
CA ASN A 141 15.24 -9.28 15.18
C ASN A 141 15.55 -10.79 15.03
N ASN A 142 16.41 -11.14 14.06
CA ASN A 142 16.86 -12.52 13.78
C ASN A 142 15.71 -13.50 13.48
N TYR A 143 14.66 -13.03 12.80
CA TYR A 143 13.64 -13.92 12.25
C TYR A 143 14.17 -14.62 11.01
N THR A 144 13.93 -15.93 10.92
CA THR A 144 14.20 -16.70 9.70
C THR A 144 13.13 -16.42 8.66
N TYR A 145 11.86 -16.32 9.10
CA TYR A 145 10.72 -15.97 8.27
C TYR A 145 9.73 -15.12 9.06
N ILE A 146 9.13 -14.13 8.38
CA ILE A 146 7.90 -13.47 8.78
C ILE A 146 6.90 -13.71 7.64
N LEU A 147 5.87 -14.51 7.92
CA LEU A 147 4.87 -14.92 6.94
C LEU A 147 3.70 -13.94 6.94
N GLY A 148 3.21 -13.60 5.75
CA GLY A 148 2.01 -12.78 5.63
C GLY A 148 0.75 -13.66 5.76
N SER A 149 -0.13 -13.32 6.69
CA SER A 149 -1.47 -13.85 6.81
C SER A 149 -2.47 -12.94 6.08
N ASN A 150 -3.51 -13.54 5.52
CA ASN A 150 -4.62 -12.83 4.92
C ASN A 150 -5.90 -13.72 4.99
N GLU A 151 -7.04 -13.15 4.66
CA GLU A 151 -8.34 -13.87 4.65
C GLU A 151 -8.35 -15.08 3.70
N ALA A 152 -7.49 -15.11 2.69
CA ALA A 152 -7.36 -16.26 1.78
C ALA A 152 -6.60 -17.46 2.39
N GLY A 153 -6.10 -17.34 3.63
CA GLY A 153 -5.54 -18.46 4.39
C GLY A 153 -4.07 -18.78 4.06
N SER A 154 -3.22 -17.81 3.76
CA SER A 154 -1.78 -18.04 3.58
C SER A 154 -1.14 -18.62 4.85
N VAL A 155 -1.63 -18.24 6.03
CA VAL A 155 -1.32 -18.84 7.32
C VAL A 155 -2.66 -19.25 7.94
N MET A 156 -2.91 -20.57 8.03
CA MET A 156 -4.18 -21.13 8.55
C MET A 156 -4.20 -21.18 10.08
N TYR A 157 -3.04 -21.32 10.69
CA TYR A 157 -2.86 -21.40 12.15
C TYR A 157 -1.46 -20.92 12.52
N GLY A 158 -1.38 -20.17 13.60
CA GLY A 158 -0.15 -19.77 14.27
C GLY A 158 -0.44 -19.54 15.75
N GLU A 159 0.53 -19.82 16.61
CA GLU A 159 0.42 -19.47 18.03
C GLU A 159 0.41 -17.95 18.17
N GLU A 160 -0.38 -17.43 19.11
CA GLU A 160 -0.49 -16.00 19.40
C GLU A 160 0.87 -15.36 19.74
N SER A 161 1.76 -16.12 20.38
CA SER A 161 3.14 -15.72 20.68
C SER A 161 4.00 -15.47 19.43
N SER A 162 3.58 -15.96 18.26
CA SER A 162 4.26 -15.78 16.98
C SER A 162 3.59 -14.71 16.10
N ASP A 163 2.47 -14.12 16.55
CA ASP A 163 1.82 -13.00 15.89
C ASP A 163 2.56 -11.70 16.18
N LEU A 164 3.13 -11.11 15.14
CA LEU A 164 3.90 -9.86 15.19
C LEU A 164 3.11 -8.65 14.70
N THR A 165 1.84 -8.83 14.37
CA THR A 165 1.03 -7.81 13.70
C THR A 165 1.02 -6.49 14.47
N GLN A 166 0.67 -6.51 15.75
CA GLN A 166 0.57 -5.29 16.56
C GLN A 166 1.94 -4.69 16.87
N GLU A 167 2.96 -5.51 17.09
CA GLU A 167 4.32 -5.04 17.36
C GLU A 167 4.90 -4.33 16.14
N ILE A 168 4.77 -4.95 14.96
CA ILE A 168 5.26 -4.37 13.70
C ILE A 168 4.44 -3.14 13.30
N LEU A 169 3.11 -3.16 13.47
CA LEU A 169 2.26 -2.00 13.20
C LEU A 169 2.65 -0.80 14.06
N LYS A 170 2.89 -1.03 15.35
CA LYS A 170 3.35 0.02 16.26
C LYS A 170 4.68 0.61 15.81
N ALA A 171 5.68 -0.25 15.55
CA ALA A 171 6.99 0.19 15.10
C ALA A 171 6.94 0.92 13.73
N LEU A 172 6.09 0.44 12.81
CA LEU A 172 5.84 1.08 11.52
C LEU A 172 5.26 2.49 11.69
N ASN A 173 4.26 2.64 12.56
CA ASN A 173 3.64 3.92 12.88
C ASN A 173 4.61 4.88 13.58
N GLU A 174 5.46 4.40 14.49
CA GLU A 174 6.50 5.20 15.14
C GLU A 174 7.57 5.69 14.15
N SER A 175 7.84 4.92 13.11
CA SER A 175 8.76 5.31 12.04
C SER A 175 8.18 6.32 11.05
N TYR A 176 6.86 6.48 11.04
CA TYR A 176 6.16 7.38 10.12
C TYR A 176 6.26 8.83 10.59
N THR A 177 6.84 9.68 9.75
CA THR A 177 6.84 11.13 9.95
C THR A 177 5.86 11.75 8.95
N LYS A 178 4.83 12.39 9.47
CA LYS A 178 3.86 13.12 8.65
C LYS A 178 4.53 14.37 8.05
N TYR A 179 4.52 14.50 6.71
CA TYR A 179 4.99 15.68 5.97
C TYR A 179 3.86 16.67 5.73
#